data_47236b57544de3e922ff9ddd4ecf96f8
#
_entry.id   47236b57544de3e922ff9ddd4ecf96f8
#
_cell.length_a   1.000
_cell.length_b   1.000
_cell.length_c   1.000
_cell.angle_alpha   90.00
_cell.angle_beta   90.00
_cell.angle_gamma   90.00
#
_symmetry.space_group_name_H-M   'P 1'
#
loop_
_entity.id
_entity.type
_entity.pdbx_description
1 polymer ?
#
loop_
_entity_poly.entity_id
_entity_poly.type
_entity_poly.pdbx_seq_one_letter_code
_entity_poly.pdbx_strand_id
1 'polypeptide(L)'
;MPNYTLRTLKLSILEAMAREQERPTHKVNLLGRPGQPGNLERHLGCVFDSSTRAQALRAMDRLQHDGLVTPTYADLVAPESWLVLTESGHAALRRRAMDPLDEALVAISPHLMEMRDGAWSAVASSEADALRQAAHSARELIDQTLKISAPDEQVKVASWYQPDSGSQNGVTRRHRLRFIMEQHRHIHSESELRIAEKACELVHTIGQRLLALSHSREVLTRADVYDAMLAAEIAFRRVLVPHNADGERK
;
A
#
# COMPACT_ATOMS: atom_id res chain seq x y z
N MET A 1 -3.33 -1.42 23.24
CA MET A 1 -3.53 -2.58 22.36
C MET A 1 -2.87 -2.28 21.02
N PRO A 2 -2.23 -3.24 20.34
CA PRO A 2 -1.67 -2.98 19.02
C PRO A 2 -2.78 -2.57 18.06
N ASN A 3 -2.58 -1.44 17.39
CA ASN A 3 -3.50 -0.92 16.39
C ASN A 3 -3.08 -1.49 15.02
N TYR A 4 -3.79 -2.49 14.52
CA TYR A 4 -3.49 -3.11 13.23
C TYR A 4 -3.98 -2.23 12.08
N THR A 5 -3.16 -2.07 11.05
CA THR A 5 -3.61 -1.48 9.80
C THR A 5 -4.45 -2.47 9.01
N LEU A 6 -5.30 -1.98 8.11
CA LEU A 6 -6.07 -2.84 7.21
C LEU A 6 -5.14 -3.76 6.39
N ARG A 7 -3.98 -3.22 5.95
CA ARG A 7 -2.98 -3.97 5.22
C ARG A 7 -2.36 -5.08 6.07
N THR A 8 -1.93 -4.78 7.30
CA THR A 8 -1.39 -5.79 8.22
C THR A 8 -2.39 -6.92 8.45
N LEU A 9 -3.67 -6.58 8.67
CA LEU A 9 -4.72 -7.57 8.85
C LEU A 9 -4.94 -8.42 7.59
N LYS A 10 -4.95 -7.82 6.40
CA LYS A 10 -5.04 -8.56 5.13
C LYS A 10 -3.91 -9.58 4.99
N LEU A 11 -2.66 -9.16 5.20
CA LEU A 11 -1.50 -10.05 5.11
C LEU A 11 -1.58 -11.17 6.15
N SER A 12 -1.86 -10.85 7.41
CA SER A 12 -1.99 -11.84 8.49
C SER A 12 -3.13 -12.82 8.26
N ILE A 13 -4.23 -12.41 7.63
CA ILE A 13 -5.33 -13.31 7.21
C ILE A 13 -4.81 -14.31 6.17
N LEU A 14 -4.12 -13.84 5.12
CA LEU A 14 -3.56 -14.72 4.10
C LEU A 14 -2.54 -15.71 4.71
N GLU A 15 -1.68 -15.22 5.61
CA GLU A 15 -0.70 -16.06 6.32
C GLU A 15 -1.38 -17.11 7.23
N ALA A 16 -2.42 -16.71 7.97
CA ALA A 16 -3.18 -17.63 8.82
C ALA A 16 -3.91 -18.70 8.00
N MET A 17 -4.49 -18.32 6.86
CA MET A 17 -5.14 -19.27 5.95
C MET A 17 -4.13 -20.23 5.30
N ALA A 18 -2.98 -19.74 4.86
CA ALA A 18 -1.94 -20.57 4.24
C ALA A 18 -1.39 -21.65 5.18
N ARG A 19 -1.39 -21.42 6.50
CA ARG A 19 -0.99 -22.41 7.52
C ARG A 19 -1.93 -23.61 7.60
N GLU A 20 -3.20 -23.46 7.19
CA GLU A 20 -4.18 -24.55 7.17
C GLU A 20 -4.00 -25.53 5.99
N GLN A 21 -2.88 -25.45 5.27
CA GLN A 21 -2.50 -26.37 4.18
C GLN A 21 -3.58 -26.52 3.10
N GLU A 22 -4.03 -25.41 2.56
CA GLU A 22 -5.03 -25.35 1.47
C GLU A 22 -6.43 -25.89 1.84
N ARG A 23 -6.67 -26.20 3.10
CA ARG A 23 -8.02 -26.62 3.54
C ARG A 23 -8.94 -25.41 3.63
N PRO A 24 -10.21 -25.57 3.23
CA PRO A 24 -11.19 -24.53 3.46
C PRO A 24 -11.26 -24.12 4.93
N THR A 25 -11.17 -22.82 5.17
CA THR A 25 -11.21 -22.26 6.52
C THR A 25 -12.54 -21.58 6.74
N HIS A 26 -13.25 -21.96 7.79
CA HIS A 26 -14.51 -21.28 8.14
C HIS A 26 -14.23 -19.89 8.74
N LYS A 27 -14.96 -18.85 8.28
CA LYS A 27 -14.80 -17.45 8.75
C LYS A 27 -14.73 -17.33 10.28
N VAL A 28 -15.58 -18.08 10.98
CA VAL A 28 -15.61 -18.06 12.46
C VAL A 28 -14.34 -18.68 13.07
N ASN A 29 -13.81 -19.75 12.46
CA ASN A 29 -12.56 -20.37 12.94
C ASN A 29 -11.36 -19.43 12.71
N LEU A 30 -11.40 -18.66 11.64
CA LEU A 30 -10.35 -17.71 11.32
C LEU A 30 -10.40 -16.48 12.24
N LEU A 31 -11.56 -15.85 12.36
CA LEU A 31 -11.72 -14.58 13.07
C LEU A 31 -12.07 -14.71 14.56
N GLY A 32 -12.43 -15.92 15.00
CA GLY A 32 -12.83 -16.19 16.38
C GLY A 32 -14.23 -15.64 16.73
N ARG A 33 -14.59 -15.84 17.98
CA ARG A 33 -15.81 -15.31 18.64
C ARG A 33 -15.44 -14.68 19.97
N PRO A 34 -16.30 -13.84 20.55
CA PRO A 34 -16.08 -13.38 21.93
C PRO A 34 -15.80 -14.56 22.89
N GLY A 35 -14.66 -14.55 23.56
CA GLY A 35 -14.22 -15.64 24.44
C GLY A 35 -13.60 -16.87 23.77
N GLN A 36 -13.55 -16.94 22.44
CA GLN A 36 -12.94 -18.04 21.69
C GLN A 36 -12.03 -17.48 20.58
N PRO A 37 -10.70 -17.40 20.81
CA PRO A 37 -9.79 -16.83 19.82
C PRO A 37 -9.73 -17.66 18.55
N GLY A 38 -9.77 -16.99 17.40
CA GLY A 38 -9.63 -17.58 16.08
C GLY A 38 -8.18 -17.85 15.69
N ASN A 39 -7.99 -18.43 14.50
CA ASN A 39 -6.65 -18.71 13.94
C ASN A 39 -5.86 -17.42 13.74
N LEU A 40 -6.50 -16.33 13.32
CA LEU A 40 -5.87 -15.03 13.16
C LEU A 40 -5.36 -14.44 14.49
N GLU A 41 -6.17 -14.53 15.57
CA GLU A 41 -5.77 -14.08 16.90
C GLU A 41 -4.59 -14.91 17.44
N ARG A 42 -4.61 -16.23 17.21
CA ARG A 42 -3.50 -17.12 17.56
C ARG A 42 -2.24 -16.83 16.74
N HIS A 43 -2.40 -16.52 15.45
CA HIS A 43 -1.30 -16.14 14.56
C HIS A 43 -0.62 -14.84 15.02
N LEU A 44 -1.42 -13.85 15.45
CA LEU A 44 -0.95 -12.55 15.93
C LEU A 44 -0.53 -12.54 17.41
N GLY A 45 -0.79 -13.63 18.15
CA GLY A 45 -0.50 -13.72 19.57
C GLY A 45 -1.29 -12.76 20.46
N CYS A 46 -2.52 -12.39 20.06
CA CYS A 46 -3.35 -11.41 20.75
C CYS A 46 -4.82 -11.82 20.72
N VAL A 47 -5.62 -11.17 21.56
CA VAL A 47 -7.09 -11.29 21.59
C VAL A 47 -7.69 -10.00 21.04
N PHE A 48 -8.59 -10.12 20.09
CA PHE A 48 -9.25 -8.97 19.46
C PHE A 48 -10.35 -8.42 20.35
N ASP A 49 -10.35 -7.10 20.51
CA ASP A 49 -11.54 -6.38 20.94
C ASP A 49 -12.57 -6.30 19.79
N SER A 50 -13.76 -5.77 20.08
CA SER A 50 -14.82 -5.63 19.08
C SER A 50 -14.44 -4.74 17.91
N SER A 51 -13.63 -3.70 18.12
CA SER A 51 -13.14 -2.79 17.08
C SER A 51 -12.17 -3.49 16.13
N THR A 52 -11.16 -4.15 16.68
CA THR A 52 -10.16 -4.91 15.91
C THR A 52 -10.82 -6.06 15.13
N ARG A 53 -11.80 -6.73 15.73
CA ARG A 53 -12.57 -7.78 15.06
C ARG A 53 -13.38 -7.24 13.89
N ALA A 54 -14.01 -6.07 14.03
CA ALA A 54 -14.70 -5.41 12.93
C ALA A 54 -13.74 -4.96 11.81
N GLN A 55 -12.50 -4.57 12.15
CA GLN A 55 -11.46 -4.28 11.15
C GLN A 55 -10.99 -5.55 10.43
N ALA A 56 -10.84 -6.66 11.14
CA ALA A 56 -10.48 -7.95 10.55
C ALA A 56 -11.56 -8.47 9.59
N LEU A 57 -12.84 -8.30 9.93
CA LEU A 57 -13.95 -8.59 9.02
C LEU A 57 -13.85 -7.75 7.74
N ARG A 58 -13.64 -6.43 7.85
CA ARG A 58 -13.45 -5.54 6.69
C ARG A 58 -12.24 -5.94 5.85
N ALA A 59 -11.14 -6.36 6.48
CA ALA A 59 -9.97 -6.86 5.77
C ALA A 59 -10.30 -8.12 4.97
N MET A 60 -11.07 -9.05 5.55
CA MET A 60 -11.54 -10.25 4.89
C MET A 60 -12.45 -9.95 3.69
N ASP A 61 -13.43 -9.05 3.85
CA ASP A 61 -14.33 -8.65 2.76
C ASP A 61 -13.53 -8.02 1.60
N ARG A 62 -12.50 -7.24 1.92
CA ARG A 62 -11.61 -6.68 0.90
C ARG A 62 -10.79 -7.76 0.19
N LEU A 63 -10.26 -8.75 0.91
CA LEU A 63 -9.54 -9.87 0.28
C LEU A 63 -10.43 -10.66 -0.66
N GLN A 64 -11.70 -10.84 -0.32
CA GLN A 64 -12.68 -11.47 -1.20
C GLN A 64 -13.01 -10.60 -2.43
N HIS A 65 -13.21 -9.29 -2.22
CA HIS A 65 -13.44 -8.34 -3.31
C HIS A 65 -12.26 -8.26 -4.28
N ASP A 66 -11.03 -8.29 -3.75
CA ASP A 66 -9.80 -8.25 -4.53
C ASP A 66 -9.48 -9.62 -5.19
N GLY A 67 -10.32 -10.65 -4.99
CA GLY A 67 -10.16 -11.98 -5.58
C GLY A 67 -8.99 -12.79 -5.01
N LEU A 68 -8.45 -12.41 -3.85
CA LEU A 68 -7.34 -13.12 -3.20
C LEU A 68 -7.82 -14.30 -2.34
N VAL A 69 -9.07 -14.23 -1.90
CA VAL A 69 -9.78 -15.26 -1.14
C VAL A 69 -11.15 -15.45 -1.77
N THR A 70 -11.61 -16.69 -1.88
CA THR A 70 -12.93 -17.00 -2.45
C THR A 70 -13.71 -17.96 -1.57
N PRO A 71 -15.05 -17.82 -1.52
CA PRO A 71 -15.92 -18.83 -0.92
C PRO A 71 -15.87 -20.14 -1.71
N THR A 72 -15.98 -21.27 -1.01
CA THR A 72 -16.05 -22.60 -1.66
C THR A 72 -17.46 -22.96 -2.11
N TYR A 73 -18.50 -22.29 -1.58
CA TYR A 73 -19.90 -22.60 -1.76
C TYR A 73 -20.29 -24.06 -1.43
N ALA A 74 -19.47 -24.75 -0.65
CA ALA A 74 -19.70 -26.15 -0.27
C ALA A 74 -20.78 -26.33 0.80
N ASP A 75 -21.08 -25.29 1.56
CA ASP A 75 -22.13 -25.29 2.59
C ASP A 75 -23.41 -24.63 2.03
N LEU A 76 -24.48 -25.41 1.95
CA LEU A 76 -25.76 -24.91 1.42
C LEU A 76 -26.51 -23.97 2.38
N VAL A 77 -26.19 -24.01 3.68
CA VAL A 77 -26.82 -23.15 4.69
C VAL A 77 -26.07 -21.81 4.82
N ALA A 78 -24.75 -21.85 4.71
CA ALA A 78 -23.90 -20.67 4.80
C ALA A 78 -22.82 -20.71 3.71
N PRO A 79 -23.21 -20.55 2.42
CA PRO A 79 -22.35 -20.81 1.27
C PRO A 79 -21.08 -19.96 1.24
N GLU A 80 -21.10 -18.76 1.83
CA GLU A 80 -19.94 -17.86 1.87
C GLU A 80 -19.06 -18.00 3.12
N SER A 81 -19.34 -18.99 3.98
CA SER A 81 -18.65 -19.12 5.26
C SER A 81 -17.32 -19.87 5.17
N TRP A 82 -17.18 -20.75 4.19
CA TRP A 82 -15.96 -21.52 3.96
C TRP A 82 -15.13 -20.89 2.86
N LEU A 83 -13.91 -20.50 3.20
CA LEU A 83 -13.01 -19.72 2.35
C LEU A 83 -11.75 -20.52 2.03
N VAL A 84 -11.24 -20.27 0.82
CA VAL A 84 -9.91 -20.75 0.38
C VAL A 84 -9.12 -19.61 -0.22
N LEU A 85 -7.78 -19.73 -0.18
CA LEU A 85 -6.90 -18.86 -0.96
C LEU A 85 -7.07 -19.18 -2.44
N THR A 86 -7.13 -18.15 -3.27
CA THR A 86 -7.03 -18.31 -4.72
C THR A 86 -5.55 -18.44 -5.13
N GLU A 87 -5.30 -18.77 -6.39
CA GLU A 87 -3.95 -18.72 -6.94
C GLU A 87 -3.34 -17.31 -6.82
N SER A 88 -4.16 -16.27 -7.09
CA SER A 88 -3.77 -14.87 -6.85
C SER A 88 -3.46 -14.59 -5.39
N GLY A 89 -4.24 -15.16 -4.45
CA GLY A 89 -3.97 -15.06 -3.02
C GLY A 89 -2.63 -15.68 -2.61
N HIS A 90 -2.32 -16.86 -3.12
CA HIS A 90 -1.01 -17.49 -2.92
C HIS A 90 0.13 -16.68 -3.54
N ALA A 91 -0.06 -16.13 -4.74
CA ALA A 91 0.93 -15.28 -5.39
C ALA A 91 1.16 -13.98 -4.60
N ALA A 92 0.08 -13.34 -4.15
CA ALA A 92 0.13 -12.14 -3.30
C ALA A 92 0.90 -12.40 -2.01
N LEU A 93 0.65 -13.54 -1.36
CA LEU A 93 1.36 -13.93 -0.14
C LEU A 93 2.86 -14.15 -0.39
N ARG A 94 3.23 -14.91 -1.44
CA ARG A 94 4.65 -15.13 -1.78
C ARG A 94 5.39 -13.84 -2.08
N ARG A 95 4.77 -12.91 -2.78
CA ARG A 95 5.36 -11.60 -3.15
C ARG A 95 5.20 -10.54 -2.07
N ARG A 96 4.38 -10.79 -1.05
CA ARG A 96 3.93 -9.78 -0.06
C ARG A 96 3.28 -8.55 -0.73
N ALA A 97 2.74 -8.74 -1.91
CA ALA A 97 2.12 -7.71 -2.74
C ALA A 97 0.63 -8.04 -2.93
N MET A 98 -0.25 -7.21 -2.40
CA MET A 98 -1.69 -7.45 -2.35
C MET A 98 -2.49 -6.57 -3.30
N ASP A 99 -1.82 -5.62 -3.93
CA ASP A 99 -2.42 -4.72 -4.91
C ASP A 99 -1.37 -4.28 -5.97
N PRO A 100 -1.79 -3.69 -7.10
CA PRO A 100 -0.87 -3.27 -8.16
C PRO A 100 0.21 -2.27 -7.71
N LEU A 101 -0.05 -1.43 -6.70
CA LEU A 101 0.97 -0.54 -6.16
C LEU A 101 2.04 -1.31 -5.39
N ASP A 102 1.64 -2.33 -4.63
CA ASP A 102 2.57 -3.23 -3.97
C ASP A 102 3.50 -3.90 -4.98
N GLU A 103 2.93 -4.44 -6.06
CA GLU A 103 3.70 -5.08 -7.13
C GLU A 103 4.68 -4.11 -7.77
N ALA A 104 4.25 -2.89 -8.05
CA ALA A 104 5.12 -1.85 -8.60
C ALA A 104 6.26 -1.48 -7.63
N LEU A 105 5.98 -1.30 -6.34
CA LEU A 105 7.00 -0.99 -5.34
C LEU A 105 7.99 -2.14 -5.15
N VAL A 106 7.51 -3.40 -5.08
CA VAL A 106 8.37 -4.58 -4.97
C VAL A 106 9.26 -4.74 -6.21
N ALA A 107 8.73 -4.46 -7.40
CA ALA A 107 9.49 -4.51 -8.64
C ALA A 107 10.61 -3.45 -8.68
N ILE A 108 10.39 -2.28 -8.08
CA ILE A 108 11.41 -1.23 -7.94
C ILE A 108 12.43 -1.63 -6.87
N SER A 109 11.99 -1.97 -5.67
CA SER A 109 12.80 -2.51 -4.57
C SER A 109 11.91 -3.09 -3.46
N PRO A 110 12.18 -4.32 -2.98
CA PRO A 110 11.47 -4.91 -1.84
C PRO A 110 11.49 -4.02 -0.59
N HIS A 111 12.57 -3.27 -0.37
CA HIS A 111 12.72 -2.37 0.78
C HIS A 111 11.67 -1.26 0.81
N LEU A 112 11.15 -0.82 -0.35
CA LEU A 112 10.08 0.18 -0.41
C LEU A 112 8.79 -0.31 0.24
N MET A 113 8.54 -1.62 0.19
CA MET A 113 7.40 -2.22 0.89
C MET A 113 7.55 -2.19 2.39
N GLU A 114 8.76 -2.47 2.90
CA GLU A 114 9.05 -2.40 4.34
C GLU A 114 8.86 -0.96 4.85
N MET A 115 9.33 0.02 4.09
CA MET A 115 9.14 1.44 4.41
C MET A 115 7.66 1.83 4.42
N ARG A 116 6.87 1.38 3.44
CA ARG A 116 5.43 1.59 3.38
C ARG A 116 4.72 1.00 4.59
N ASP A 117 5.01 -0.26 4.90
CA ASP A 117 4.42 -0.96 6.04
C ASP A 117 4.80 -0.30 7.37
N GLY A 118 6.06 0.12 7.52
CA GLY A 118 6.54 0.87 8.67
C GLY A 118 5.81 2.20 8.85
N ALA A 119 5.61 2.97 7.77
CA ALA A 119 4.88 4.23 7.80
C ALA A 119 3.42 4.03 8.24
N TRP A 120 2.70 3.06 7.66
CA TRP A 120 1.32 2.76 8.06
C TRP A 120 1.21 2.21 9.48
N SER A 121 2.17 1.40 9.93
CA SER A 121 2.22 0.91 11.30
C SER A 121 2.42 2.05 12.30
N ALA A 122 3.26 3.04 11.96
CA ALA A 122 3.44 4.22 12.79
C ALA A 122 2.18 5.10 12.87
N VAL A 123 1.42 5.26 11.77
CA VAL A 123 0.10 5.95 11.82
C VAL A 123 -0.87 5.24 12.76
N ALA A 124 -0.84 3.90 12.79
CA ALA A 124 -1.70 3.11 13.65
C ALA A 124 -1.27 3.11 15.13
N SER A 125 -0.02 3.46 15.42
CA SER A 125 0.54 3.47 16.78
C SER A 125 -0.09 4.55 17.66
N SER A 126 -0.12 4.29 18.97
CA SER A 126 -0.51 5.25 20.01
C SER A 126 0.68 5.95 20.68
N GLU A 127 1.91 5.67 20.24
CA GLU A 127 3.11 6.27 20.80
C GLU A 127 3.22 7.76 20.46
N ALA A 128 3.82 8.54 21.37
CA ALA A 128 3.79 10.00 21.32
C ALA A 128 4.40 10.61 20.05
N ASP A 129 5.42 9.99 19.46
CA ASP A 129 6.11 10.50 18.28
C ASP A 129 5.82 9.72 16.99
N ALA A 130 4.94 8.73 17.07
CA ALA A 130 4.65 7.83 15.96
C ALA A 130 4.13 8.56 14.70
N LEU A 131 3.34 9.62 14.86
CA LEU A 131 2.81 10.39 13.73
C LEU A 131 3.91 11.17 12.98
N ARG A 132 4.92 11.70 13.71
CA ARG A 132 6.08 12.32 13.06
C ARG A 132 6.94 11.30 12.33
N GLN A 133 7.16 10.15 12.94
CA GLN A 133 7.85 9.01 12.30
C GLN A 133 7.11 8.55 11.05
N ALA A 134 5.77 8.43 11.10
CA ALA A 134 4.96 8.09 9.94
C ALA A 134 5.13 9.10 8.80
N ALA A 135 5.05 10.41 9.09
CA ALA A 135 5.23 11.46 8.11
C ALA A 135 6.66 11.45 7.51
N HIS A 136 7.67 11.22 8.35
CA HIS A 136 9.06 11.09 7.90
C HIS A 136 9.24 9.86 7.00
N SER A 137 8.78 8.69 7.42
CA SER A 137 8.88 7.44 6.66
C SER A 137 8.13 7.50 5.34
N ALA A 138 6.94 8.10 5.33
CA ALA A 138 6.17 8.30 4.10
C ALA A 138 6.87 9.25 3.11
N ARG A 139 7.47 10.33 3.60
CA ARG A 139 8.29 11.24 2.78
C ARG A 139 9.51 10.51 2.22
N GLU A 140 10.20 9.74 3.04
CA GLU A 140 11.39 8.99 2.61
C GLU A 140 11.01 7.91 1.59
N LEU A 141 9.87 7.24 1.76
CA LEU A 141 9.31 6.32 0.75
C LEU A 141 9.13 7.02 -0.60
N ILE A 142 8.57 8.24 -0.62
CA ILE A 142 8.43 9.04 -1.85
C ILE A 142 9.81 9.30 -2.45
N ASP A 143 10.76 9.79 -1.67
CA ASP A 143 12.09 10.16 -2.15
C ASP A 143 12.87 8.96 -2.68
N GLN A 144 12.85 7.84 -1.98
CA GLN A 144 13.54 6.61 -2.41
C GLN A 144 12.89 6.01 -3.65
N THR A 145 11.56 5.95 -3.71
CA THR A 145 10.85 5.46 -4.90
C THR A 145 11.26 6.26 -6.14
N LEU A 146 11.26 7.59 -6.05
CA LEU A 146 11.61 8.46 -7.17
C LEU A 146 13.10 8.35 -7.55
N LYS A 147 14.02 8.23 -6.57
CA LYS A 147 15.45 8.08 -6.83
C LYS A 147 15.79 6.77 -7.53
N ILE A 148 15.17 5.67 -7.10
CA ILE A 148 15.42 4.36 -7.69
C ILE A 148 14.80 4.27 -9.10
N SER A 149 13.54 4.76 -9.27
CA SER A 149 12.86 4.73 -10.56
C SER A 149 13.41 5.73 -11.59
N ALA A 150 14.08 6.79 -11.15
CA ALA A 150 14.67 7.83 -12.00
C ALA A 150 16.04 8.24 -11.45
N PRO A 151 17.10 7.42 -11.67
CA PRO A 151 18.45 7.74 -11.23
C PRO A 151 18.99 9.04 -11.87
N ASP A 152 19.84 9.75 -11.17
CA ASP A 152 20.40 11.04 -11.60
C ASP A 152 21.03 10.95 -12.99
N GLU A 153 21.82 9.91 -13.23
CA GLU A 153 22.53 9.70 -14.48
C GLU A 153 21.58 9.56 -15.67
N GLN A 154 20.45 8.87 -15.47
CA GLN A 154 19.43 8.69 -16.50
C GLN A 154 18.63 9.98 -16.73
N VAL A 155 18.30 10.70 -15.67
CA VAL A 155 17.57 11.98 -15.77
C VAL A 155 18.42 13.02 -16.48
N LYS A 156 19.73 13.10 -16.18
CA LYS A 156 20.66 14.10 -16.75
C LYS A 156 20.90 13.94 -18.25
N VAL A 157 20.70 12.76 -18.81
CA VAL A 157 20.85 12.53 -20.27
C VAL A 157 19.57 12.77 -21.06
N ALA A 158 18.46 13.06 -20.39
CA ALA A 158 17.19 13.36 -21.06
C ALA A 158 17.29 14.70 -21.82
N SER A 159 16.75 14.74 -23.04
CA SER A 159 16.85 15.91 -23.94
C SER A 159 16.25 17.20 -23.38
N TRP A 160 15.33 17.08 -22.45
CA TRP A 160 14.64 18.19 -21.79
C TRP A 160 15.28 18.60 -20.46
N TYR A 161 16.32 17.87 -20.01
CA TYR A 161 16.93 18.16 -18.71
C TYR A 161 17.64 19.52 -18.70
N GLN A 162 17.36 20.28 -17.64
CA GLN A 162 18.08 21.51 -17.31
C GLN A 162 18.40 21.48 -15.81
N PRO A 163 19.67 21.65 -15.40
CA PRO A 163 20.04 21.63 -14.00
C PRO A 163 19.28 22.68 -13.20
N ASP A 164 18.74 22.28 -12.05
CA ASP A 164 18.11 23.20 -11.10
C ASP A 164 19.16 23.63 -10.05
N SER A 165 19.44 24.94 -9.98
CA SER A 165 20.44 25.51 -9.05
C SER A 165 20.04 25.38 -7.58
N GLY A 166 18.77 25.15 -7.27
CA GLY A 166 18.26 24.90 -5.92
C GLY A 166 18.47 23.47 -5.44
N SER A 167 18.92 22.56 -6.30
CA SER A 167 19.20 21.16 -5.97
C SER A 167 20.71 20.90 -5.94
N GLN A 168 21.17 20.21 -4.89
CA GLN A 168 22.61 19.93 -4.68
C GLN A 168 23.27 19.20 -5.87
N ASN A 169 22.53 18.34 -6.57
CA ASN A 169 22.99 17.56 -7.73
C ASN A 169 22.32 17.97 -9.06
N GLY A 170 21.56 19.06 -9.06
CA GLY A 170 20.83 19.59 -10.21
C GLY A 170 19.52 18.85 -10.52
N VAL A 171 19.25 17.69 -9.92
CA VAL A 171 18.07 16.87 -10.18
C VAL A 171 17.02 17.05 -9.06
N THR A 172 15.83 17.51 -9.42
CA THR A 172 14.70 17.70 -8.52
C THR A 172 13.70 16.54 -8.57
N ARG A 173 12.75 16.49 -7.61
CA ARG A 173 11.61 15.56 -7.69
C ARG A 173 10.80 15.74 -8.97
N ARG A 174 10.62 16.97 -9.46
CA ARG A 174 9.91 17.25 -10.71
C ARG A 174 10.61 16.62 -11.91
N HIS A 175 11.94 16.69 -11.96
CA HIS A 175 12.72 16.04 -13.01
C HIS A 175 12.50 14.52 -13.01
N ARG A 176 12.54 13.89 -11.82
CA ARG A 176 12.32 12.44 -11.69
C ARG A 176 10.91 12.02 -12.09
N LEU A 177 9.90 12.75 -11.61
CA LEU A 177 8.50 12.48 -11.97
C LEU A 177 8.29 12.64 -13.49
N ARG A 178 8.84 13.68 -14.11
CA ARG A 178 8.80 13.85 -15.57
C ARG A 178 9.45 12.67 -16.28
N PHE A 179 10.62 12.23 -15.83
CA PHE A 179 11.33 11.09 -16.41
C PHE A 179 10.50 9.81 -16.33
N ILE A 180 9.92 9.49 -15.18
CA ILE A 180 9.05 8.32 -14.99
C ILE A 180 7.84 8.39 -15.93
N MET A 181 7.19 9.55 -16.01
CA MET A 181 6.05 9.75 -16.90
C MET A 181 6.41 9.53 -18.38
N GLU A 182 7.60 9.98 -18.82
CA GLU A 182 8.02 9.79 -20.19
C GLU A 182 8.22 8.33 -20.57
N GLN A 183 8.64 7.50 -19.61
CA GLN A 183 8.74 6.05 -19.82
C GLN A 183 7.36 5.39 -20.03
N HIS A 184 6.29 5.99 -19.53
CA HIS A 184 4.92 5.48 -19.66
C HIS A 184 4.10 6.12 -20.80
N ARG A 185 4.68 7.07 -21.55
CA ARG A 185 3.97 7.88 -22.58
C ARG A 185 3.32 7.08 -23.71
N HIS A 186 3.80 5.88 -24.02
CA HIS A 186 3.28 5.12 -25.16
C HIS A 186 1.98 4.34 -24.86
N ILE A 187 1.45 4.46 -23.64
CA ILE A 187 0.36 3.61 -23.15
C ILE A 187 -0.92 4.43 -22.91
N HIS A 188 -0.86 5.77 -22.94
CA HIS A 188 -1.93 6.60 -22.39
C HIS A 188 -2.61 7.50 -23.45
N SER A 189 -3.93 7.58 -23.35
CA SER A 189 -4.72 8.64 -23.97
C SER A 189 -4.32 10.02 -23.42
N GLU A 190 -4.66 11.11 -24.13
CA GLU A 190 -4.36 12.48 -23.66
C GLU A 190 -4.96 12.77 -22.27
N SER A 191 -6.15 12.24 -21.97
CA SER A 191 -6.79 12.37 -20.67
C SER A 191 -6.01 11.65 -19.55
N GLU A 192 -5.47 10.48 -19.83
CA GLU A 192 -4.65 9.71 -18.86
C GLU A 192 -3.30 10.38 -18.59
N LEU A 193 -2.68 10.96 -19.61
CA LEU A 193 -1.47 11.78 -19.43
C LEU A 193 -1.72 12.97 -18.52
N ARG A 194 -2.84 13.69 -18.70
CA ARG A 194 -3.23 14.81 -17.82
C ARG A 194 -3.47 14.35 -16.37
N ILE A 195 -4.09 13.18 -16.18
CA ILE A 195 -4.29 12.60 -14.83
C ILE A 195 -2.94 12.27 -14.19
N ALA A 196 -2.02 11.66 -14.94
CA ALA A 196 -0.69 11.34 -14.45
C ALA A 196 0.13 12.59 -14.11
N GLU A 197 0.05 13.66 -14.91
CA GLU A 197 0.66 14.96 -14.62
C GLU A 197 0.14 15.55 -13.30
N LYS A 198 -1.18 15.52 -13.10
CA LYS A 198 -1.78 16.00 -11.84
C LYS A 198 -1.43 15.12 -10.65
N ALA A 199 -1.30 13.80 -10.85
CA ALA A 199 -0.80 12.90 -9.82
C ALA A 199 0.65 13.22 -9.44
N CYS A 200 1.51 13.53 -10.40
CA CYS A 200 2.88 13.97 -10.14
C CYS A 200 2.95 15.28 -9.34
N GLU A 201 2.13 16.27 -9.71
CA GLU A 201 2.02 17.52 -8.94
C GLU A 201 1.55 17.24 -7.51
N LEU A 202 0.59 16.31 -7.34
CA LEU A 202 0.09 15.91 -6.03
C LEU A 202 1.17 15.23 -5.20
N VAL A 203 1.93 14.26 -5.75
CA VAL A 203 3.07 13.63 -5.06
C VAL A 203 4.08 14.67 -4.58
N HIS A 204 4.40 15.66 -5.43
CA HIS A 204 5.32 16.73 -5.04
C HIS A 204 4.76 17.55 -3.85
N THR A 205 3.51 17.97 -3.94
CA THR A 205 2.84 18.79 -2.91
C THR A 205 2.73 18.04 -1.58
N ILE A 206 2.34 16.75 -1.63
CA ILE A 206 2.24 15.90 -0.44
C ILE A 206 3.63 15.68 0.18
N GLY A 207 4.66 15.47 -0.63
CA GLY A 207 6.03 15.37 -0.14
C GLY A 207 6.47 16.61 0.65
N GLN A 208 6.06 17.82 0.24
CA GLN A 208 6.28 19.05 1.00
C GLN A 208 5.43 19.08 2.29
N ARG A 209 4.16 18.66 2.22
CA ARG A 209 3.30 18.58 3.41
C ARG A 209 3.84 17.60 4.45
N LEU A 210 4.28 16.41 4.04
CA LEU A 210 4.89 15.41 4.94
C LEU A 210 6.19 15.91 5.58
N LEU A 211 7.00 16.67 4.82
CA LEU A 211 8.19 17.34 5.37
C LEU A 211 7.79 18.33 6.47
N ALA A 212 6.79 19.18 6.20
CA ALA A 212 6.31 20.15 7.19
C ALA A 212 5.75 19.44 8.44
N LEU A 213 4.99 18.37 8.28
CA LEU A 213 4.45 17.57 9.39
C LEU A 213 5.55 16.90 10.21
N SER A 214 6.58 16.32 9.59
CA SER A 214 7.68 15.66 10.29
C SER A 214 8.51 16.62 11.17
N HIS A 215 8.53 17.90 10.83
CA HIS A 215 9.23 18.95 11.56
C HIS A 215 8.30 19.88 12.38
N SER A 216 7.00 19.61 12.37
CA SER A 216 6.04 20.43 13.10
C SER A 216 6.28 20.39 14.61
N ARG A 217 6.20 21.57 15.24
CA ARG A 217 6.15 21.70 16.70
C ARG A 217 4.73 21.63 17.25
N GLU A 218 3.73 21.67 16.37
CA GLU A 218 2.32 21.55 16.72
C GLU A 218 1.93 20.10 17.00
N VAL A 219 0.82 19.91 17.66
CA VAL A 219 0.23 18.58 17.87
C VAL A 219 -0.33 18.08 16.54
N LEU A 220 0.29 17.02 16.01
CA LEU A 220 -0.19 16.37 14.79
C LEU A 220 -1.43 15.55 15.10
N THR A 221 -2.43 15.65 14.25
CA THR A 221 -3.56 14.73 14.28
C THR A 221 -3.28 13.50 13.41
N ARG A 222 -3.86 12.37 13.78
CA ARG A 222 -3.77 11.15 12.97
C ARG A 222 -4.37 11.37 11.58
N ALA A 223 -5.45 12.15 11.47
CA ALA A 223 -6.09 12.47 10.22
C ALA A 223 -5.14 13.21 9.25
N ASP A 224 -4.37 14.19 9.74
CA ASP A 224 -3.42 14.93 8.90
C ASP A 224 -2.40 14.03 8.21
N VAL A 225 -1.84 13.07 8.96
CA VAL A 225 -0.82 12.15 8.42
C VAL A 225 -1.47 11.07 7.56
N TYR A 226 -2.59 10.51 8.03
CA TYR A 226 -3.34 9.49 7.30
C TYR A 226 -3.78 9.97 5.92
N ASP A 227 -4.39 11.15 5.83
CA ASP A 227 -4.87 11.72 4.57
C ASP A 227 -3.72 12.05 3.62
N ALA A 228 -2.60 12.56 4.13
CA ALA A 228 -1.42 12.81 3.33
C ALA A 228 -0.82 11.50 2.76
N MET A 229 -0.75 10.44 3.56
CA MET A 229 -0.26 9.13 3.11
C MET A 229 -1.20 8.50 2.09
N LEU A 230 -2.51 8.53 2.34
CA LEU A 230 -3.50 7.99 1.40
C LEU A 230 -3.45 8.71 0.05
N ALA A 231 -3.34 10.03 0.07
CA ALA A 231 -3.22 10.83 -1.15
C ALA A 231 -1.90 10.54 -1.90
N ALA A 232 -0.78 10.31 -1.19
CA ALA A 232 0.48 9.88 -1.78
C ALA A 232 0.34 8.52 -2.48
N GLU A 233 -0.33 7.56 -1.87
CA GLU A 233 -0.55 6.24 -2.47
C GLU A 233 -1.44 6.29 -3.72
N ILE A 234 -2.51 7.09 -3.69
CA ILE A 234 -3.38 7.30 -4.85
C ILE A 234 -2.58 7.89 -6.02
N ALA A 235 -1.76 8.90 -5.72
CA ALA A 235 -0.92 9.54 -6.73
C ALA A 235 0.17 8.59 -7.26
N PHE A 236 0.85 7.83 -6.40
CA PHE A 236 1.83 6.82 -6.81
C PHE A 236 1.23 5.72 -7.66
N ARG A 237 0.04 5.26 -7.32
CA ARG A 237 -0.67 4.27 -8.15
C ARG A 237 -0.85 4.77 -9.58
N ARG A 238 -1.15 6.06 -9.77
CA ARG A 238 -1.28 6.66 -11.10
C ARG A 238 0.05 6.85 -11.85
N VAL A 239 1.14 7.03 -11.11
CA VAL A 239 2.48 7.28 -11.68
C VAL A 239 3.23 5.99 -11.96
N LEU A 240 3.10 4.98 -11.09
CA LEU A 240 3.94 3.78 -11.11
C LEU A 240 3.24 2.56 -11.71
N VAL A 241 1.91 2.47 -11.58
CA VAL A 241 1.17 1.30 -12.08
C VAL A 241 0.77 1.53 -13.53
N PRO A 242 1.27 0.71 -14.48
CA PRO A 242 0.84 0.77 -15.86
C PRO A 242 -0.67 0.62 -15.95
N HIS A 243 -1.35 1.53 -16.65
CA HIS A 243 -2.76 1.36 -16.98
C HIS A 243 -2.82 0.42 -18.19
N ASN A 244 -3.08 -0.85 -17.95
CA ASN A 244 -3.47 -1.74 -19.03
C ASN A 244 -4.87 -1.29 -19.48
N ALA A 245 -4.92 -0.56 -20.58
CA ALA A 245 -6.17 -0.15 -21.22
C ALA A 245 -6.96 -1.35 -21.78
N ASP A 246 -6.37 -2.52 -21.80
CA ASP A 246 -6.95 -3.77 -22.27
C ASP A 246 -7.08 -4.79 -21.14
N GLY A 247 -7.93 -4.49 -20.17
CA GLY A 247 -8.58 -5.53 -19.39
C GLY A 247 -9.44 -6.33 -20.35
N GLU A 248 -8.91 -7.44 -20.82
CA GLU A 248 -9.57 -8.44 -21.65
C GLU A 248 -11.05 -8.59 -21.29
N ARG A 249 -11.92 -7.95 -22.08
CA ARG A 249 -13.26 -8.50 -22.31
C ARG A 249 -13.08 -9.62 -23.33
N LYS A 250 -12.81 -10.80 -22.88
CA LYS A 250 -13.09 -12.04 -23.58
C LYS A 250 -14.13 -12.84 -22.81
#